data_368bfb66fa724f31e37284d75d46f0e9
#
_entry.id   368bfb66fa724f31e37284d75d46f0e9
#
_cell.length_a   1.000
_cell.length_b   1.000
_cell.length_c   1.000
_cell.angle_alpha   90.00
_cell.angle_beta   90.00
_cell.angle_gamma   90.00
#
_symmetry.space_group_name_H-M   'P 1'
#
loop_
_entity.id
_entity.type
_entity.pdbx_description
1 polymer ?
#
loop_
_entity_poly.entity_id
_entity_poly.type
_entity_poly.pdbx_seq_one_letter_code
_entity_poly.pdbx_strand_id
1 'polypeptide(L)'
;MIVPLNFDERLSWIRLFKLELHEKERARLKARLRSQNKNIDPSRIPEIQVLGAKTPMAAWRKRMVEGDDMFSKQSIAAVEAALASYAQTLCEATQKKSASAVYSRTAKLVKALNKINDKYGLIETVEREELWEWIDALVRKTGLELGEDVDITEEWREW
;
A
#
# COMPACT_ATOMS: atom_id res chain seq x y z
N MET A 1 -5.73 47.17 9.89
CA MET A 1 -4.57 46.62 10.60
C MET A 1 -4.81 45.11 10.82
N ILE A 2 -3.92 44.26 10.33
CA ILE A 2 -4.00 42.81 10.56
C ILE A 2 -3.38 42.51 11.92
N VAL A 3 -4.19 42.06 12.88
CA VAL A 3 -3.69 41.61 14.19
C VAL A 3 -2.99 40.27 13.98
N PRO A 4 -1.71 40.10 14.35
CA PRO A 4 -1.04 38.83 14.21
C PRO A 4 -1.68 37.81 15.16
N LEU A 5 -1.99 36.62 14.62
CA LEU A 5 -2.47 35.48 15.40
C LEU A 5 -1.42 35.08 16.44
N ASN A 6 -1.85 34.75 17.64
CA ASN A 6 -0.95 34.19 18.65
C ASN A 6 -0.54 32.77 18.24
N PHE A 7 0.42 32.16 18.96
CA PHE A 7 0.98 30.87 18.62
C PHE A 7 -0.09 29.77 18.60
N ASP A 8 -1.01 29.76 19.56
CA ASP A 8 -2.06 28.77 19.68
C ASP A 8 -3.10 28.90 18.57
N GLU A 9 -3.47 30.11 18.19
CA GLU A 9 -4.37 30.41 17.08
C GLU A 9 -3.76 29.98 15.74
N ARG A 10 -2.46 30.19 15.52
CA ARG A 10 -1.74 29.76 14.34
C ARG A 10 -1.75 28.22 14.22
N LEU A 11 -1.52 27.51 15.31
CA LEU A 11 -1.58 26.04 15.34
C LEU A 11 -2.99 25.52 15.05
N SER A 12 -4.02 26.18 15.58
CA SER A 12 -5.42 25.82 15.32
C SER A 12 -5.77 26.02 13.84
N TRP A 13 -5.34 27.13 13.24
CA TRP A 13 -5.54 27.38 11.80
C TRP A 13 -4.79 26.40 10.94
N ILE A 14 -3.54 26.06 11.26
CA ILE A 14 -2.76 25.06 10.52
C ILE A 14 -3.43 23.68 10.60
N ARG A 15 -3.96 23.31 11.76
CA ARG A 15 -4.68 22.04 11.94
C ARG A 15 -5.98 22.00 11.13
N LEU A 16 -6.77 23.07 11.18
CA LEU A 16 -8.01 23.20 10.40
C LEU A 16 -7.73 23.18 8.90
N PHE A 17 -6.71 23.90 8.46
CA PHE A 17 -6.31 23.94 7.06
C PHE A 17 -5.81 22.58 6.57
N LYS A 18 -5.02 21.86 7.36
CA LYS A 18 -4.58 20.49 7.04
C LYS A 18 -5.75 19.48 6.98
N LEU A 19 -6.71 19.59 7.90
CA LEU A 19 -7.90 18.73 7.91
C LEU A 19 -8.76 19.00 6.68
N GLU A 20 -8.98 20.26 6.33
CA GLU A 20 -9.77 20.64 5.15
C GLU A 20 -9.09 20.21 3.84
N LEU A 21 -7.77 20.40 3.71
CA LEU A 21 -6.99 19.90 2.58
C LEU A 21 -7.09 18.38 2.49
N HIS A 22 -6.97 17.67 3.61
CA HIS A 22 -7.04 16.22 3.64
C HIS A 22 -8.41 15.70 3.19
N GLU A 23 -9.51 16.33 3.60
CA GLU A 23 -10.86 16.00 3.13
C GLU A 23 -11.05 16.29 1.64
N LYS A 24 -10.59 17.45 1.17
CA LYS A 24 -10.63 17.81 -0.26
C LYS A 24 -9.79 16.85 -1.11
N GLU A 25 -8.59 16.48 -0.64
CA GLU A 25 -7.73 15.50 -1.29
C GLU A 25 -8.40 14.13 -1.37
N ARG A 26 -9.02 13.67 -0.29
CA ARG A 26 -9.80 12.43 -0.26
C ARG A 26 -10.96 12.44 -1.25
N ALA A 27 -11.71 13.54 -1.32
CA ALA A 27 -12.81 13.67 -2.27
C ALA A 27 -12.31 13.65 -3.72
N ARG A 28 -11.22 14.33 -4.02
CA ARG A 28 -10.57 14.29 -5.34
C ARG A 28 -10.07 12.90 -5.69
N LEU A 29 -9.45 12.21 -4.75
CA LEU A 29 -8.96 10.84 -4.94
C LEU A 29 -10.12 9.89 -5.23
N LYS A 30 -11.22 9.98 -4.46
CA LYS A 30 -12.42 9.17 -4.70
C LYS A 30 -13.01 9.43 -6.10
N ALA A 31 -13.08 10.68 -6.53
CA ALA A 31 -13.56 11.02 -7.87
C ALA A 31 -12.65 10.47 -8.96
N ARG A 32 -11.33 10.57 -8.79
CA ARG A 32 -10.33 9.97 -9.71
C ARG A 32 -10.43 8.45 -9.75
N LEU A 33 -10.58 7.82 -8.60
CA LEU A 33 -10.74 6.36 -8.52
C LEU A 33 -11.98 5.88 -9.27
N ARG A 34 -13.11 6.58 -9.13
CA ARG A 34 -14.32 6.26 -9.90
C ARG A 34 -14.11 6.36 -11.40
N SER A 35 -13.36 7.37 -11.86
CA SER A 35 -13.03 7.51 -13.29
C SER A 35 -12.12 6.39 -13.80
N GLN A 36 -11.36 5.76 -12.91
CA GLN A 36 -10.45 4.65 -13.21
C GLN A 36 -11.15 3.29 -13.36
N ASN A 37 -12.40 3.14 -12.92
CA ASN A 37 -13.11 1.86 -12.97
C ASN A 37 -13.13 1.25 -14.37
N LYS A 38 -13.26 2.07 -15.40
CA LYS A 38 -13.23 1.65 -16.82
C LYS A 38 -11.90 1.05 -17.26
N ASN A 39 -10.80 1.40 -16.58
CA ASN A 39 -9.45 0.95 -16.89
C ASN A 39 -9.11 -0.39 -16.22
N ILE A 40 -9.86 -0.75 -15.16
CA ILE A 40 -9.67 -2.02 -14.47
C ILE A 40 -10.08 -3.16 -15.42
N ASP A 41 -9.17 -4.09 -15.63
CA ASP A 41 -9.28 -5.14 -16.64
C ASP A 41 -9.31 -6.55 -16.02
N PRO A 42 -10.49 -7.16 -15.87
CA PRO A 42 -10.61 -8.53 -15.36
C PRO A 42 -9.88 -9.59 -16.17
N SER A 43 -9.62 -9.35 -17.46
CA SER A 43 -8.89 -10.29 -18.31
C SER A 43 -7.44 -10.50 -17.85
N ARG A 44 -6.91 -9.59 -17.05
CA ARG A 44 -5.55 -9.65 -16.48
C ARG A 44 -5.45 -10.46 -15.18
N ILE A 45 -6.56 -10.97 -14.65
CA ILE A 45 -6.54 -11.76 -13.41
C ILE A 45 -5.56 -12.92 -13.46
N PRO A 46 -5.44 -13.72 -14.53
CA PRO A 46 -4.43 -14.77 -14.60
C PRO A 46 -3.00 -14.26 -14.44
N GLU A 47 -2.68 -13.12 -15.01
CA GLU A 47 -1.37 -12.48 -14.87
C GLU A 47 -1.15 -11.93 -13.44
N ILE A 48 -2.19 -11.40 -12.81
CA ILE A 48 -2.16 -10.97 -11.40
C ILE A 48 -1.87 -12.17 -10.49
N GLN A 49 -2.50 -13.31 -10.74
CA GLN A 49 -2.28 -14.54 -9.99
C GLN A 49 -0.83 -15.05 -10.11
N VAL A 50 -0.28 -15.06 -11.32
CA VAL A 50 1.11 -15.44 -11.56
C VAL A 50 2.09 -14.51 -10.85
N LEU A 51 1.88 -13.20 -11.00
CA LEU A 51 2.72 -12.17 -10.39
C LEU A 51 2.58 -12.17 -8.86
N GLY A 52 1.36 -12.35 -8.36
CA GLY A 52 1.04 -12.44 -6.93
C GLY A 52 1.72 -13.62 -6.23
N ALA A 53 1.96 -14.73 -6.94
CA ALA A 53 2.68 -15.87 -6.41
C ALA A 53 4.21 -15.62 -6.30
N LYS A 54 4.74 -14.64 -7.01
CA LYS A 54 6.17 -14.27 -6.99
C LYS A 54 6.48 -13.23 -5.92
N THR A 55 6.22 -13.58 -4.67
CA THR A 55 6.49 -12.70 -3.53
C THR A 55 8.00 -12.62 -3.22
N PRO A 56 8.47 -11.62 -2.46
CA PRO A 56 9.84 -11.56 -2.00
C PRO A 56 10.20 -12.60 -0.93
N MET A 57 9.26 -13.45 -0.51
CA MET A 57 9.47 -14.39 0.60
C MET A 57 10.56 -15.43 0.35
N ALA A 58 10.76 -15.86 -0.89
CA ALA A 58 11.85 -16.78 -1.24
C ALA A 58 13.22 -16.15 -0.94
N ALA A 59 13.40 -14.87 -1.27
CA ALA A 59 14.62 -14.13 -0.98
C ALA A 59 14.83 -13.94 0.52
N TRP A 60 13.77 -13.65 1.27
CA TRP A 60 13.83 -13.47 2.72
C TRP A 60 14.15 -14.79 3.44
N ARG A 61 13.57 -15.92 3.02
CA ARG A 61 13.92 -17.25 3.53
C ARG A 61 15.39 -17.59 3.28
N LYS A 62 15.90 -17.25 2.10
CA LYS A 62 17.31 -17.45 1.76
C LYS A 62 18.21 -16.67 2.70
N ARG A 63 17.93 -15.37 2.93
CA ARG A 63 18.69 -14.54 3.89
C ARG A 63 18.64 -15.13 5.30
N MET A 64 17.48 -15.60 5.74
CA MET A 64 17.34 -16.25 7.05
C MET A 64 18.23 -17.49 7.18
N VAL A 65 18.24 -18.36 6.16
CA VAL A 65 19.09 -19.57 6.15
C VAL A 65 20.58 -19.23 6.11
N GLU A 66 20.94 -18.13 5.46
CA GLU A 66 22.30 -17.62 5.39
C GLU A 66 22.77 -16.92 6.69
N GLY A 67 21.91 -16.82 7.70
CA GLY A 67 22.23 -16.33 9.02
C GLY A 67 21.78 -14.91 9.35
N ASP A 68 20.91 -14.32 8.53
CA ASP A 68 20.29 -13.04 8.85
C ASP A 68 19.25 -13.24 9.97
N ASP A 69 19.58 -12.78 11.16
CA ASP A 69 18.78 -12.94 12.38
C ASP A 69 17.60 -11.96 12.49
N MET A 70 17.49 -11.02 11.57
CA MET A 70 16.32 -10.14 11.45
C MET A 70 15.07 -10.93 11.08
N PHE A 71 15.21 -12.06 10.39
CA PHE A 71 14.13 -12.92 9.97
C PHE A 71 13.93 -14.11 10.91
N SER A 72 12.67 -14.47 11.14
CA SER A 72 12.26 -15.71 11.79
C SER A 72 11.22 -16.45 10.93
N LYS A 73 11.02 -17.74 11.19
CA LYS A 73 9.96 -18.49 10.50
C LYS A 73 8.59 -17.87 10.74
N GLN A 74 8.34 -17.40 11.97
CA GLN A 74 7.08 -16.76 12.32
C GLN A 74 6.89 -15.41 11.62
N SER A 75 7.92 -14.57 11.56
CA SER A 75 7.83 -13.27 10.91
C SER A 75 7.61 -13.39 9.40
N ILE A 76 8.33 -14.28 8.74
CA ILE A 76 8.15 -14.56 7.31
C ILE A 76 6.75 -15.13 7.04
N ALA A 77 6.28 -16.08 7.85
CA ALA A 77 4.94 -16.65 7.70
C ALA A 77 3.84 -15.60 7.86
N ALA A 78 3.99 -14.65 8.79
CA ALA A 78 3.04 -13.56 8.98
C ALA A 78 2.97 -12.65 7.74
N VAL A 79 4.11 -12.25 7.19
CA VAL A 79 4.17 -11.46 5.96
C VAL A 79 3.59 -12.24 4.78
N GLU A 80 3.98 -13.50 4.60
CA GLU A 80 3.49 -14.34 3.51
C GLU A 80 1.97 -14.48 3.52
N ALA A 81 1.36 -14.69 4.69
CA ALA A 81 -0.09 -14.76 4.84
C ALA A 81 -0.77 -13.44 4.43
N ALA A 82 -0.21 -12.30 4.82
CA ALA A 82 -0.71 -10.98 4.45
C ALA A 82 -0.63 -10.77 2.93
N LEU A 83 0.49 -11.12 2.30
CA LEU A 83 0.68 -10.99 0.85
C LEU A 83 -0.26 -11.92 0.06
N ALA A 84 -0.44 -13.16 0.50
CA ALA A 84 -1.35 -14.11 -0.14
C ALA A 84 -2.81 -13.64 -0.08
N SER A 85 -3.26 -13.16 1.09
CA SER A 85 -4.59 -12.59 1.26
C SER A 85 -4.80 -11.37 0.36
N TYR A 86 -3.81 -10.50 0.25
CA TYR A 86 -3.87 -9.34 -0.63
C TYR A 86 -4.00 -9.73 -2.10
N ALA A 87 -3.17 -10.64 -2.59
CA ALA A 87 -3.21 -11.10 -3.98
C ALA A 87 -4.59 -11.65 -4.35
N GLN A 88 -5.22 -12.43 -3.46
CA GLN A 88 -6.57 -12.95 -3.66
C GLN A 88 -7.61 -11.83 -3.70
N THR A 89 -7.60 -10.94 -2.71
CA THR A 89 -8.59 -9.85 -2.64
C THR A 89 -8.42 -8.82 -3.75
N LEU A 90 -7.20 -8.66 -4.27
CA LEU A 90 -6.92 -7.83 -5.43
C LEU A 90 -7.57 -8.39 -6.70
N CYS A 91 -7.52 -9.71 -6.88
CA CYS A 91 -8.24 -10.36 -7.99
C CYS A 91 -9.75 -10.14 -7.90
N GLU A 92 -10.32 -10.22 -6.69
CA GLU A 92 -11.75 -9.95 -6.46
C GLU A 92 -12.11 -8.50 -6.80
N ALA A 93 -11.29 -7.54 -6.39
CA ALA A 93 -11.45 -6.12 -6.71
C ALA A 93 -11.35 -5.87 -8.23
N THR A 94 -10.43 -6.55 -8.90
CA THR A 94 -10.26 -6.49 -10.35
C THR A 94 -11.48 -7.07 -11.08
N GLN A 95 -12.00 -8.20 -10.62
CA GLN A 95 -13.22 -8.80 -11.17
C GLN A 95 -14.42 -7.88 -11.09
N LYS A 96 -14.54 -7.12 -10.01
CA LYS A 96 -15.62 -6.14 -9.79
C LYS A 96 -15.39 -4.81 -10.54
N LYS A 97 -14.26 -4.65 -11.21
CA LYS A 97 -13.86 -3.40 -11.87
C LYS A 97 -13.92 -2.19 -10.93
N SER A 98 -13.46 -2.36 -9.70
CA SER A 98 -13.52 -1.32 -8.67
C SER A 98 -12.13 -0.79 -8.32
N ALA A 99 -11.79 0.37 -8.83
CA ALA A 99 -10.56 1.07 -8.48
C ALA A 99 -10.51 1.43 -6.99
N SER A 100 -11.64 1.81 -6.40
CA SER A 100 -11.75 2.07 -4.96
C SER A 100 -11.44 0.81 -4.13
N ALA A 101 -11.87 -0.37 -4.58
CA ALA A 101 -11.55 -1.62 -3.91
C ALA A 101 -10.06 -1.96 -4.04
N VAL A 102 -9.45 -1.77 -5.22
CA VAL A 102 -8.00 -1.93 -5.41
C VAL A 102 -7.24 -1.06 -4.41
N TYR A 103 -7.59 0.21 -4.30
CA TYR A 103 -6.97 1.15 -3.38
C TYR A 103 -7.17 0.73 -1.91
N SER A 104 -8.39 0.38 -1.50
CA SER A 104 -8.67 0.00 -0.10
C SER A 104 -8.02 -1.33 0.30
N ARG A 105 -7.90 -2.30 -0.62
CA ARG A 105 -7.17 -3.56 -0.37
C ARG A 105 -5.68 -3.30 -0.18
N THR A 106 -5.10 -2.41 -0.97
CA THR A 106 -3.71 -2.00 -0.82
C THR A 106 -3.47 -1.31 0.53
N ALA A 107 -4.35 -0.40 0.93
CA ALA A 107 -4.30 0.23 2.26
C ALA A 107 -4.34 -0.80 3.39
N LYS A 108 -5.22 -1.78 3.29
CA LYS A 108 -5.34 -2.86 4.28
C LYS A 108 -4.06 -3.69 4.39
N LEU A 109 -3.44 -4.04 3.27
CA LEU A 109 -2.16 -4.74 3.27
C LEU A 109 -1.07 -3.92 3.96
N VAL A 110 -0.90 -2.66 3.59
CA VAL A 110 0.15 -1.80 4.15
C VAL A 110 -0.02 -1.65 5.66
N LYS A 111 -1.25 -1.46 6.14
CA LYS A 111 -1.55 -1.40 7.58
C LYS A 111 -1.27 -2.73 8.29
N ALA A 112 -1.53 -3.86 7.65
CA ALA A 112 -1.16 -5.17 8.19
C ALA A 112 0.36 -5.34 8.28
N LEU A 113 1.10 -4.90 7.26
CA LEU A 113 2.56 -4.91 7.26
C LEU A 113 3.15 -3.98 8.34
N ASN A 114 2.54 -2.81 8.58
CA ASN A 114 2.93 -1.95 9.70
C ASN A 114 2.88 -2.71 11.04
N LYS A 115 1.77 -3.40 11.30
CA LYS A 115 1.61 -4.18 12.55
C LYS A 115 2.60 -5.34 12.66
N ILE A 116 2.88 -6.02 11.56
CA ILE A 116 3.87 -7.10 11.53
C ILE A 116 5.26 -6.53 11.79
N ASN A 117 5.59 -5.39 11.18
CA ASN A 117 6.87 -4.74 11.39
C ASN A 117 7.04 -4.19 12.81
N ASP A 118 5.99 -3.64 13.40
CA ASP A 118 5.98 -3.21 14.82
C ASP A 118 6.31 -4.38 15.77
N LYS A 119 5.84 -5.58 15.45
CA LYS A 119 6.08 -6.77 16.24
C LYS A 119 7.45 -7.38 16.04
N TYR A 120 7.94 -7.44 14.79
CA TYR A 120 9.12 -8.22 14.43
C TYR A 120 10.32 -7.39 13.99
N GLY A 121 10.11 -6.15 13.53
CA GLY A 121 11.19 -5.27 13.10
C GLY A 121 11.98 -5.76 11.89
N LEU A 122 11.32 -6.39 10.91
CA LEU A 122 11.99 -7.07 9.79
C LEU A 122 12.01 -6.27 8.47
N ILE A 123 11.28 -5.17 8.39
CA ILE A 123 11.23 -4.37 7.16
C ILE A 123 12.18 -3.18 7.28
N GLU A 124 13.32 -3.31 6.65
CA GLU A 124 14.30 -2.23 6.47
C GLU A 124 14.28 -1.75 5.01
N THR A 125 15.31 -1.04 4.59
CA THR A 125 15.34 -0.40 3.26
C THR A 125 15.16 -1.39 2.11
N VAL A 126 15.86 -2.51 2.14
CA VAL A 126 15.81 -3.52 1.06
C VAL A 126 14.43 -4.20 1.02
N GLU A 127 13.93 -4.63 2.16
CA GLU A 127 12.63 -5.28 2.29
C GLU A 127 11.50 -4.34 1.90
N ARG A 128 11.61 -3.07 2.25
CA ARG A 128 10.67 -2.02 1.84
C ARG A 128 10.61 -1.88 0.32
N GLU A 129 11.75 -1.81 -0.34
CA GLU A 129 11.82 -1.71 -1.80
C GLU A 129 11.24 -2.95 -2.48
N GLU A 130 11.57 -4.15 -1.99
CA GLU A 130 11.05 -5.41 -2.52
C GLU A 130 9.52 -5.51 -2.38
N LEU A 131 8.98 -5.11 -1.23
CA LEU A 131 7.52 -5.07 -1.00
C LEU A 131 6.84 -4.02 -1.88
N TRP A 132 7.41 -2.83 -1.96
CA TRP A 132 6.88 -1.76 -2.79
C TRP A 132 6.84 -2.16 -4.27
N GLU A 133 7.93 -2.70 -4.81
CA GLU A 133 8.00 -3.15 -6.21
C GLU A 133 6.93 -4.21 -6.51
N TRP A 134 6.75 -5.16 -5.62
CA TRP A 134 5.75 -6.21 -5.77
C TRP A 134 4.32 -5.65 -5.73
N ILE A 135 4.01 -4.78 -4.77
CA ILE A 135 2.70 -4.13 -4.63
C ILE A 135 2.42 -3.26 -5.85
N ASP A 136 3.36 -2.40 -6.24
CA ASP A 136 3.22 -1.49 -7.39
C ASP A 136 2.96 -2.26 -8.69
N ALA A 137 3.72 -3.30 -8.94
CA ALA A 137 3.54 -4.16 -10.11
C ALA A 137 2.15 -4.79 -10.16
N LEU A 138 1.64 -5.29 -9.04
CA LEU A 138 0.31 -5.88 -8.95
C LEU A 138 -0.79 -4.85 -9.17
N VAL A 139 -0.69 -3.68 -8.55
CA VAL A 139 -1.68 -2.62 -8.70
C VAL A 139 -1.75 -2.15 -10.15
N ARG A 140 -0.61 -1.92 -10.81
CA ARG A 140 -0.57 -1.53 -12.23
C ARG A 140 -1.13 -2.62 -13.14
N LYS A 141 -0.92 -3.88 -12.79
CA LYS A 141 -1.46 -5.01 -13.55
C LYS A 141 -2.98 -5.07 -13.54
N THR A 142 -3.64 -4.53 -12.51
CA THR A 142 -5.12 -4.43 -12.48
C THR A 142 -5.68 -3.52 -13.57
N GLY A 143 -4.88 -2.63 -14.13
CA GLY A 143 -5.27 -1.57 -15.04
C GLY A 143 -5.44 -0.20 -14.37
N LEU A 144 -5.29 -0.12 -13.05
CA LEU A 144 -5.27 1.17 -12.35
C LEU A 144 -4.08 2.00 -12.86
N GLU A 145 -4.36 3.19 -13.37
CA GLU A 145 -3.34 4.11 -13.81
C GLU A 145 -2.78 4.90 -12.62
N LEU A 146 -1.52 4.65 -12.32
CA LEU A 146 -0.74 5.43 -11.37
C LEU A 146 0.28 6.27 -12.13
N GLY A 147 0.53 7.50 -11.69
CA GLY A 147 1.65 8.29 -12.17
C GLY A 147 2.97 7.55 -11.96
N GLU A 148 4.00 7.84 -12.77
CA GLU A 148 5.30 7.17 -12.68
C GLU A 148 5.94 7.33 -11.29
N ASP A 149 5.77 8.50 -10.68
CA ASP A 149 6.34 8.86 -9.38
C ASP A 149 5.38 8.62 -8.19
N VAL A 150 4.23 7.97 -8.42
CA VAL A 150 3.24 7.73 -7.36
C VAL A 150 3.53 6.42 -6.65
N ASP A 151 3.81 6.51 -5.36
CA ASP A 151 3.87 5.39 -4.44
C ASP A 151 2.50 5.24 -3.74
N ILE A 152 1.73 4.24 -4.16
CA ILE A 152 0.40 3.98 -3.57
C ILE A 152 0.47 3.58 -2.09
N THR A 153 1.61 3.15 -1.60
CA THR A 153 1.78 2.71 -0.21
C THR A 153 2.13 3.85 0.75
N GLU A 154 2.61 4.98 0.24
CA GLU A 154 3.20 6.07 1.02
C GLU A 154 2.26 6.64 2.08
N GLU A 155 0.97 6.78 1.77
CA GLU A 155 -0.01 7.37 2.68
C GLU A 155 -0.16 6.59 3.99
N TRP A 156 0.02 5.27 3.98
CA TRP A 156 -0.21 4.41 5.15
C TRP A 156 1.04 3.75 5.70
N ARG A 157 2.14 3.81 4.96
CA ARG A 157 3.38 3.12 5.30
C ARG A 157 4.08 3.79 6.48
N GLU A 158 4.47 2.97 7.47
CA GLU A 158 5.24 3.37 8.66
C GLU A 158 6.65 2.73 8.69
N TRP A 159 7.00 2.00 7.66
CA TRP A 159 8.29 1.33 7.49
C TRP A 159 9.09 1.84 6.30
#